data_b87e2f0c4591bebb26436c157704705d
#
_entry.id   b87e2f0c4591bebb26436c157704705d
#
_cell.length_a   1.000
_cell.length_b   1.000
_cell.length_c   1.000
_cell.angle_alpha   90.00
_cell.angle_beta   90.00
_cell.angle_gamma   90.00
#
_symmetry.space_group_name_H-M   'P 1'
#
loop_
_entity.id
_entity.type
_entity.pdbx_description
1 polymer ?
#
loop_
_entity_poly.entity_id
_entity_poly.type
_entity_poly.pdbx_seq_one_letter_code
_entity_poly.pdbx_strand_id
1 'polypeptide(L)'
;MKQWKLFCLCALVSAPIYAQFTYPSCNPLQQSEFQATELFNKTGANSAQATNSGLNEPVQFDVQGVYNTNGDSVLYTNIYFVERKGKVKYYDGLAKRVDSIGFIPNWGYQSSNNSNDNGLMGIVLDPNFNTNKWIYFWYTPTIPGAAATGASSNANRRLRLSRITLTAQNRLDMASEKILIDVLGSKTDQYHCGGPMTFDRNGDLWVTIGNNSNDLNGSGSQYAGQTSTSPTATDSNNSGEWGSANTASIRGGVIRIHPDNAATTVRTDRSGTYGPGYTVPAGNFGDYWAGQFDQSNPTLAAQYRDPSKVLPEVYIKGTRSNYSVAVHPTKGWLAWGDVQYNATNDEYNLVTHPAFTGMPYFMANNTPTPAGSIVLPTGHSAATPINASLMNSGVRNLPPATPALIWYGTTTTQTTMNNNVAISGPIYSYNRNLKSSVKFPPHLNNSWVLMTVYGSPSSGQMYIAMLDSINPVLQGTPQQQGTAGVVRFNVRNPLQAKYGPEGALYILNYGSTGAYGSGNNPGISRINYTGSCQLAAVPIAKNTRAANLNVSMFVDGLVVHEGGSHEFSMIDLNGHQIFTVKGIGETRYSFPKLSAQFGFKKGVYLARVQSNQGVFTRKVSLL
;
A
#
# COMPACT_ATOMS: atom_id res chain seq x y z
N MET A 1 29.30 46.76 -41.11
CA MET A 1 29.73 45.61 -40.31
C MET A 1 29.47 45.92 -38.84
N LYS A 2 28.35 45.39 -38.29
CA LYS A 2 28.02 45.52 -36.85
C LYS A 2 28.21 44.15 -36.23
N GLN A 3 29.16 44.03 -35.33
CA GLN A 3 29.40 42.82 -34.54
C GLN A 3 28.32 42.70 -33.45
N TRP A 4 27.60 41.60 -33.45
CA TRP A 4 26.71 41.20 -32.35
C TRP A 4 27.51 40.34 -31.37
N LYS A 5 27.68 40.85 -30.14
CA LYS A 5 28.23 40.07 -29.03
C LYS A 5 27.11 39.23 -28.45
N LEU A 6 27.27 37.92 -28.55
CA LEU A 6 26.42 36.91 -27.91
C LEU A 6 26.81 36.84 -26.42
N PHE A 7 25.94 37.30 -25.54
CA PHE A 7 26.05 37.04 -24.09
C PHE A 7 25.48 35.67 -23.80
N CYS A 8 26.35 34.71 -23.50
CA CYS A 8 25.96 33.44 -22.88
C CYS A 8 25.61 33.68 -21.42
N LEU A 9 24.31 33.64 -21.10
CA LEU A 9 23.83 33.66 -19.72
C LEU A 9 23.87 32.21 -19.21
N CYS A 10 24.94 31.82 -18.51
CA CYS A 10 24.98 30.59 -17.75
C CYS A 10 24.02 30.73 -16.55
N ALA A 11 22.82 30.20 -16.66
CA ALA A 11 21.96 30.00 -15.50
C ALA A 11 22.58 28.90 -14.63
N LEU A 12 23.25 29.29 -13.58
CA LEU A 12 23.59 28.40 -12.47
C LEU A 12 22.30 27.99 -11.81
N VAL A 13 21.80 26.81 -12.16
CA VAL A 13 20.74 26.13 -11.39
C VAL A 13 21.43 25.70 -10.09
N SER A 14 21.28 26.50 -9.05
CA SER A 14 21.61 26.08 -7.69
C SER A 14 20.61 24.98 -7.29
N ALA A 15 21.05 23.73 -7.31
CA ALA A 15 20.31 22.65 -6.69
C ALA A 15 20.05 23.02 -5.21
N PRO A 16 18.83 22.92 -4.70
CA PRO A 16 18.57 23.18 -3.30
C PRO A 16 19.33 22.14 -2.48
N ILE A 17 20.25 22.61 -1.65
CA ILE A 17 20.89 21.79 -0.62
C ILE A 17 19.81 21.53 0.43
N TYR A 18 19.11 20.42 0.30
CA TYR A 18 18.25 19.93 1.38
C TYR A 18 19.15 19.52 2.54
N ALA A 19 18.98 20.14 3.69
CA ALA A 19 19.63 19.72 4.91
C ALA A 19 19.14 18.30 5.24
N GLN A 20 19.97 17.33 4.90
CA GLN A 20 19.79 15.95 5.32
C GLN A 20 19.92 15.95 6.83
N PHE A 21 18.86 15.63 7.55
CA PHE A 21 18.94 15.40 9.00
C PHE A 21 19.79 14.15 9.21
N THR A 22 21.10 14.36 9.32
CA THR A 22 22.00 13.31 9.78
C THR A 22 21.79 13.15 11.28
N TYR A 23 21.38 11.96 11.69
CA TYR A 23 21.43 11.53 13.09
C TYR A 23 22.78 10.84 13.31
N PRO A 24 23.84 11.53 13.78
CA PRO A 24 25.19 10.97 13.82
C PRO A 24 25.32 9.72 14.67
N SER A 25 24.41 9.56 15.66
CA SER A 25 24.39 8.41 16.56
C SER A 25 23.63 7.19 16.03
N CYS A 26 23.06 7.26 14.82
CA CYS A 26 22.10 6.29 14.31
C CYS A 26 22.49 5.67 12.97
N ASN A 27 23.68 5.91 12.47
CA ASN A 27 24.12 5.40 11.18
C ASN A 27 25.51 4.75 11.29
N PRO A 28 25.71 3.53 10.76
CA PRO A 28 24.69 2.66 10.16
C PRO A 28 23.87 1.90 11.20
N LEU A 29 22.58 1.66 10.89
CA LEU A 29 21.73 0.76 11.69
C LEU A 29 22.35 -0.62 11.77
N GLN A 30 22.38 -1.16 12.98
CA GLN A 30 22.86 -2.52 13.22
C GLN A 30 21.67 -3.48 13.33
N GLN A 31 21.76 -4.65 12.73
CA GLN A 31 20.74 -5.69 12.87
C GLN A 31 20.52 -6.09 14.33
N SER A 32 21.56 -6.01 15.17
CA SER A 32 21.51 -6.26 16.61
C SER A 32 20.61 -5.29 17.39
N GLU A 33 20.26 -4.14 16.82
CA GLU A 33 19.32 -3.18 17.40
C GLU A 33 17.85 -3.59 17.23
N PHE A 34 17.59 -4.68 16.52
CA PHE A 34 16.25 -5.19 16.28
C PHE A 34 16.09 -6.57 16.89
N GLN A 35 15.07 -6.74 17.71
CA GLN A 35 14.76 -8.01 18.36
C GLN A 35 13.48 -8.60 17.80
N ALA A 36 13.61 -9.76 17.15
CA ALA A 36 12.46 -10.55 16.72
C ALA A 36 11.97 -11.45 17.85
N THR A 37 10.67 -11.40 18.11
CA THR A 37 9.99 -12.26 19.09
C THR A 37 8.83 -12.96 18.40
N GLU A 38 8.82 -14.29 18.42
CA GLU A 38 7.66 -15.05 17.96
C GLU A 38 6.55 -14.98 19.01
N LEU A 39 5.39 -14.47 18.62
CA LEU A 39 4.25 -14.33 19.53
C LEU A 39 3.51 -15.64 19.67
N PHE A 40 3.30 -16.34 18.57
CA PHE A 40 2.70 -17.67 18.50
C PHE A 40 2.99 -18.35 17.16
N ASN A 41 2.99 -19.69 17.18
CA ASN A 41 3.15 -20.52 15.99
C ASN A 41 2.41 -21.85 16.15
N LYS A 42 2.48 -22.73 15.13
CA LYS A 42 1.82 -24.04 15.14
C LYS A 42 2.47 -25.07 16.08
N THR A 43 3.78 -25.03 16.23
CA THR A 43 4.55 -26.11 16.89
C THR A 43 5.53 -25.59 17.95
N GLY A 44 5.55 -24.30 18.21
CA GLY A 44 6.69 -23.63 18.74
C GLY A 44 6.90 -23.59 20.22
N ALA A 45 8.02 -22.97 20.59
CA ALA A 45 8.56 -22.88 21.94
C ALA A 45 7.68 -22.10 22.95
N ASN A 46 6.70 -21.35 22.51
CA ASN A 46 5.66 -20.76 23.37
C ASN A 46 4.47 -21.71 23.51
N SER A 47 4.77 -22.92 23.87
CA SER A 47 3.97 -24.12 23.79
C SER A 47 2.59 -24.10 24.45
N ALA A 48 2.37 -23.32 25.47
CA ALA A 48 1.04 -23.26 26.12
C ALA A 48 -0.03 -22.63 25.20
N GLN A 49 0.39 -21.86 24.19
CA GLN A 49 -0.52 -21.19 23.27
C GLN A 49 -0.54 -21.82 21.88
N ALA A 50 0.56 -22.44 21.47
CA ALA A 50 0.67 -23.11 20.19
C ALA A 50 -0.21 -24.37 20.09
N THR A 51 -0.38 -25.11 21.19
CA THR A 51 -1.23 -26.30 21.24
C THR A 51 -2.70 -25.98 20.99
N ASN A 52 -3.16 -24.76 21.32
CA ASN A 52 -4.52 -24.29 21.09
C ASN A 52 -4.66 -23.43 19.83
N SER A 53 -3.57 -22.98 19.23
CA SER A 53 -3.65 -22.12 18.04
C SER A 53 -4.12 -22.88 16.82
N GLY A 54 -3.77 -24.18 16.71
CA GLY A 54 -4.13 -25.03 15.57
C GLY A 54 -3.98 -24.31 14.24
N LEU A 55 -2.90 -23.52 14.07
CA LEU A 55 -2.69 -22.68 12.87
C LEU A 55 -2.60 -23.55 11.64
N ASN A 56 -3.42 -23.21 10.64
CA ASN A 56 -3.43 -23.90 9.37
C ASN A 56 -3.62 -22.90 8.22
N GLU A 57 -2.55 -22.65 7.48
CA GLU A 57 -2.55 -21.71 6.34
C GLU A 57 -3.03 -20.29 6.71
N PRO A 58 -2.44 -19.63 7.71
CA PRO A 58 -2.76 -18.22 7.97
C PRO A 58 -2.24 -17.36 6.82
N VAL A 59 -3.08 -16.48 6.29
CA VAL A 59 -2.75 -15.73 5.06
C VAL A 59 -2.72 -14.22 5.24
N GLN A 60 -3.55 -13.67 6.12
CA GLN A 60 -3.63 -12.24 6.37
C GLN A 60 -4.00 -11.95 7.83
N PHE A 61 -3.54 -10.80 8.33
CA PHE A 61 -3.87 -10.33 9.68
C PHE A 61 -4.06 -8.82 9.74
N ASP A 62 -4.67 -8.35 10.81
CA ASP A 62 -4.69 -6.95 11.21
C ASP A 62 -4.54 -6.81 12.73
N VAL A 63 -4.15 -5.61 13.17
CA VAL A 63 -3.78 -5.35 14.57
C VAL A 63 -4.65 -4.26 15.19
N GLN A 64 -5.02 -4.48 16.46
CA GLN A 64 -5.77 -3.52 17.27
C GLN A 64 -4.98 -3.12 18.50
N GLY A 65 -4.71 -1.84 18.66
CA GLY A 65 -4.12 -1.31 19.90
C GLY A 65 -5.14 -1.10 20.98
N VAL A 66 -4.78 -1.50 22.19
CA VAL A 66 -5.46 -1.08 23.41
C VAL A 66 -4.56 -0.09 24.13
N TYR A 67 -5.04 1.13 24.27
CA TYR A 67 -4.27 2.27 24.75
C TYR A 67 -4.51 2.54 26.24
N ASN A 68 -3.56 3.23 26.87
CA ASN A 68 -3.76 3.84 28.17
C ASN A 68 -4.80 4.98 28.09
N THR A 69 -5.21 5.50 29.23
CA THR A 69 -6.19 6.59 29.33
C THR A 69 -5.80 7.87 28.60
N ASN A 70 -4.51 8.14 28.43
CA ASN A 70 -4.01 9.32 27.72
C ASN A 70 -3.92 9.09 26.19
N GLY A 71 -4.07 7.87 25.70
CA GLY A 71 -3.94 7.53 24.29
C GLY A 71 -2.53 7.63 23.71
N ASP A 72 -1.51 7.80 24.54
CA ASP A 72 -0.11 8.01 24.14
C ASP A 72 0.79 6.77 24.31
N SER A 73 0.27 5.71 24.91
CA SER A 73 0.96 4.43 25.11
C SER A 73 0.03 3.27 24.83
N VAL A 74 0.56 2.25 24.16
CA VAL A 74 -0.14 0.98 23.93
C VAL A 74 0.12 0.04 25.08
N LEU A 75 -0.95 -0.42 25.72
CA LEU A 75 -0.88 -1.39 26.82
C LEU A 75 -0.63 -2.80 26.30
N TYR A 76 -1.36 -3.19 25.26
CA TYR A 76 -1.20 -4.44 24.51
C TYR A 76 -1.82 -4.34 23.14
N THR A 77 -1.41 -5.25 22.25
CA THR A 77 -1.88 -5.32 20.87
C THR A 77 -2.58 -6.64 20.64
N ASN A 78 -3.81 -6.58 20.18
CA ASN A 78 -4.58 -7.72 19.73
C ASN A 78 -4.35 -7.94 18.24
N ILE A 79 -4.46 -9.20 17.78
CA ILE A 79 -4.27 -9.55 16.38
C ILE A 79 -5.48 -10.35 15.90
N TYR A 80 -6.10 -9.90 14.82
CA TYR A 80 -7.15 -10.61 14.11
C TYR A 80 -6.56 -11.19 12.84
N PHE A 81 -6.76 -12.46 12.56
CA PHE A 81 -6.17 -13.09 11.39
C PHE A 81 -7.06 -14.18 10.80
N VAL A 82 -6.84 -14.47 9.54
CA VAL A 82 -7.62 -15.43 8.78
C VAL A 82 -6.76 -16.58 8.28
N GLU A 83 -7.37 -17.76 8.28
CA GLU A 83 -6.84 -18.93 7.61
C GLU A 83 -7.56 -19.13 6.28
N ARG A 84 -6.82 -19.47 5.24
CA ARG A 84 -7.32 -19.59 3.87
C ARG A 84 -8.61 -20.42 3.75
N LYS A 85 -8.74 -21.46 4.56
CA LYS A 85 -9.92 -22.36 4.58
C LYS A 85 -11.10 -21.86 5.43
N GLY A 86 -11.10 -20.59 5.85
CA GLY A 86 -12.28 -19.91 6.38
C GLY A 86 -12.29 -19.66 7.88
N LYS A 87 -11.34 -20.17 8.65
CA LYS A 87 -11.30 -19.84 10.09
C LYS A 87 -10.85 -18.41 10.29
N VAL A 88 -11.56 -17.70 11.16
CA VAL A 88 -11.17 -16.38 11.66
C VAL A 88 -10.75 -16.54 13.11
N LYS A 89 -9.55 -16.05 13.41
CA LYS A 89 -8.91 -16.21 14.70
C LYS A 89 -8.49 -14.87 15.30
N TYR A 90 -8.30 -14.90 16.59
CA TYR A 90 -7.97 -13.74 17.41
C TYR A 90 -6.87 -14.11 18.40
N TYR A 91 -5.80 -13.33 18.42
CA TYR A 91 -4.79 -13.38 19.47
C TYR A 91 -5.09 -12.26 20.48
N ASP A 92 -5.35 -12.66 21.72
CA ASP A 92 -5.48 -11.75 22.85
C ASP A 92 -4.09 -11.33 23.35
N GLY A 93 -3.74 -10.08 23.14
CA GLY A 93 -2.43 -9.56 23.52
C GLY A 93 -2.22 -9.47 25.03
N LEU A 94 -3.30 -9.40 25.83
CA LEU A 94 -3.23 -9.42 27.28
C LEU A 94 -3.08 -10.85 27.81
N ALA A 95 -4.00 -11.74 27.41
CA ALA A 95 -4.00 -13.14 27.84
C ALA A 95 -2.94 -13.98 27.12
N LYS A 96 -2.33 -13.46 26.03
CA LYS A 96 -1.36 -14.14 25.15
C LYS A 96 -1.88 -15.48 24.65
N ARG A 97 -3.14 -15.50 24.23
CA ARG A 97 -3.83 -16.72 23.78
C ARG A 97 -4.48 -16.50 22.43
N VAL A 98 -4.50 -17.56 21.60
CA VAL A 98 -5.22 -17.60 20.32
C VAL A 98 -6.55 -18.30 20.50
N ASP A 99 -7.65 -17.66 20.07
CA ASP A 99 -9.00 -18.21 20.05
C ASP A 99 -9.57 -18.19 18.61
N SER A 100 -10.41 -19.15 18.27
CA SER A 100 -11.23 -19.08 17.06
C SER A 100 -12.47 -18.24 17.34
N ILE A 101 -12.72 -17.21 16.51
CA ILE A 101 -13.85 -16.30 16.69
C ILE A 101 -14.95 -16.48 15.64
N GLY A 102 -14.72 -17.31 14.63
CA GLY A 102 -15.73 -17.61 13.62
C GLY A 102 -15.20 -18.40 12.43
N PHE A 103 -16.11 -18.62 11.50
CA PHE A 103 -15.83 -19.33 10.25
C PHE A 103 -16.62 -18.71 9.11
N ILE A 104 -15.95 -18.40 8.00
CA ILE A 104 -16.55 -17.90 6.76
C ILE A 104 -16.54 -19.05 5.74
N PRO A 105 -17.70 -19.59 5.37
CA PRO A 105 -17.81 -20.61 4.33
C PRO A 105 -17.24 -20.08 2.99
N ASN A 106 -16.32 -20.82 2.40
CA ASN A 106 -15.65 -20.39 1.19
C ASN A 106 -15.27 -21.54 0.26
N TRP A 107 -14.93 -21.21 -0.99
CA TRP A 107 -14.58 -22.18 -2.01
C TRP A 107 -13.27 -22.92 -1.71
N GLY A 108 -12.30 -22.28 -1.08
CA GLY A 108 -11.04 -22.91 -0.68
C GLY A 108 -11.23 -24.07 0.32
N TYR A 109 -12.26 -24.00 1.15
CA TYR A 109 -12.70 -25.09 2.03
C TYR A 109 -13.52 -26.12 1.27
N GLN A 110 -14.49 -25.68 0.45
CA GLN A 110 -15.41 -26.55 -0.28
C GLN A 110 -14.71 -27.41 -1.34
N SER A 111 -13.73 -26.85 -2.07
CA SER A 111 -13.08 -27.54 -3.18
C SER A 111 -12.07 -28.60 -2.76
N SER A 112 -11.71 -28.71 -1.50
CA SER A 112 -10.62 -29.56 -0.97
C SER A 112 -9.29 -29.43 -1.72
N ASN A 113 -9.17 -28.49 -2.66
CA ASN A 113 -7.95 -28.26 -3.42
C ASN A 113 -6.95 -27.45 -2.58
N ASN A 114 -5.79 -28.04 -2.32
CA ASN A 114 -4.76 -27.46 -1.45
C ASN A 114 -3.74 -26.58 -2.20
N SER A 115 -3.85 -26.47 -3.52
CA SER A 115 -2.79 -25.89 -4.35
C SER A 115 -3.04 -24.48 -4.85
N ASN A 116 -4.06 -23.77 -4.38
CA ASN A 116 -4.52 -22.52 -5.00
C ASN A 116 -4.67 -21.39 -4.00
N ASP A 117 -4.54 -20.15 -4.47
CA ASP A 117 -4.69 -18.92 -3.69
C ASP A 117 -6.14 -18.39 -3.69
N ASN A 118 -7.09 -19.29 -3.51
CA ASN A 118 -8.51 -18.98 -3.28
C ASN A 118 -8.92 -19.30 -1.84
N GLY A 119 -10.10 -18.87 -1.46
CA GLY A 119 -10.64 -19.08 -0.12
C GLY A 119 -10.84 -17.76 0.62
N LEU A 120 -10.55 -17.75 1.92
CA LEU A 120 -10.58 -16.54 2.74
C LEU A 120 -9.18 -15.91 2.70
N MET A 121 -9.02 -14.85 1.90
CA MET A 121 -7.72 -14.32 1.50
C MET A 121 -7.40 -12.94 2.08
N GLY A 122 -8.36 -12.24 2.66
CA GLY A 122 -8.14 -10.90 3.19
C GLY A 122 -8.92 -10.61 4.46
N ILE A 123 -8.30 -9.80 5.33
CA ILE A 123 -8.92 -9.23 6.53
C ILE A 123 -8.37 -7.83 6.77
N VAL A 124 -9.24 -6.90 7.16
CA VAL A 124 -8.84 -5.60 7.72
C VAL A 124 -9.90 -5.12 8.70
N LEU A 125 -9.47 -4.51 9.78
CA LEU A 125 -10.33 -3.88 10.78
C LEU A 125 -10.76 -2.49 10.29
N ASP A 126 -12.01 -2.13 10.58
CA ASP A 126 -12.47 -0.76 10.35
C ASP A 126 -11.63 0.26 11.14
N PRO A 127 -11.35 1.45 10.62
CA PRO A 127 -10.65 2.50 11.38
C PRO A 127 -11.33 2.84 12.73
N ASN A 128 -12.66 2.67 12.81
CA ASN A 128 -13.47 2.86 14.01
C ASN A 128 -13.81 1.54 14.72
N PHE A 129 -13.02 0.49 14.52
CA PHE A 129 -13.27 -0.86 15.03
C PHE A 129 -13.58 -0.90 16.53
N ASN A 130 -12.93 -0.06 17.32
CA ASN A 130 -13.19 -0.01 18.77
C ASN A 130 -14.64 0.35 19.09
N THR A 131 -15.33 1.06 18.21
CA THR A 131 -16.72 1.49 18.36
C THR A 131 -17.70 0.60 17.62
N ASN A 132 -17.45 0.36 16.33
CA ASN A 132 -18.42 -0.29 15.45
C ASN A 132 -18.24 -1.81 15.33
N LYS A 133 -17.08 -2.33 15.72
CA LYS A 133 -16.72 -3.76 15.65
C LYS A 133 -16.78 -4.34 14.24
N TRP A 134 -16.59 -3.53 13.20
CA TRP A 134 -16.62 -3.96 11.81
C TRP A 134 -15.29 -4.53 11.37
N ILE A 135 -15.36 -5.66 10.66
CA ILE A 135 -14.24 -6.30 9.99
C ILE A 135 -14.62 -6.52 8.53
N TYR A 136 -13.69 -6.24 7.62
CA TYR A 136 -13.85 -6.48 6.20
C TYR A 136 -13.09 -7.74 5.81
N PHE A 137 -13.71 -8.54 4.94
CA PHE A 137 -13.16 -9.79 4.45
C PHE A 137 -13.21 -9.84 2.92
N TRP A 138 -12.13 -10.32 2.33
CA TRP A 138 -12.09 -10.68 0.92
C TRP A 138 -12.01 -12.19 0.79
N TYR A 139 -12.91 -12.80 0.05
CA TYR A 139 -12.97 -14.24 -0.08
C TYR A 139 -13.70 -14.71 -1.34
N THR A 140 -13.51 -16.00 -1.68
CA THR A 140 -14.25 -16.72 -2.72
C THR A 140 -15.37 -17.52 -2.05
N PRO A 141 -16.64 -17.09 -2.11
CA PRO A 141 -17.73 -17.76 -1.39
C PRO A 141 -17.98 -19.19 -1.89
N THR A 142 -18.61 -20.00 -1.07
CA THR A 142 -19.11 -21.33 -1.48
C THR A 142 -20.11 -21.20 -2.63
N ILE A 143 -20.15 -22.21 -3.50
CA ILE A 143 -21.09 -22.28 -4.61
C ILE A 143 -22.18 -23.29 -4.24
N PRO A 144 -23.45 -22.85 -4.09
CA PRO A 144 -24.55 -23.76 -3.80
C PRO A 144 -24.67 -24.86 -4.85
N GLY A 145 -24.84 -26.10 -4.40
CA GLY A 145 -25.01 -27.27 -5.27
C GLY A 145 -23.72 -27.76 -6.00
N ALA A 146 -22.57 -27.09 -5.81
CA ALA A 146 -21.31 -27.60 -6.34
C ALA A 146 -20.79 -28.77 -5.51
N ALA A 147 -20.21 -29.78 -6.18
CA ALA A 147 -19.61 -30.91 -5.50
C ALA A 147 -18.43 -30.45 -4.61
N ALA A 148 -18.36 -30.98 -3.39
CA ALA A 148 -17.32 -30.64 -2.41
C ALA A 148 -15.91 -31.11 -2.81
N THR A 149 -15.78 -31.97 -3.81
CA THR A 149 -14.52 -32.60 -4.19
C THR A 149 -14.23 -32.44 -5.68
N GLY A 150 -13.07 -31.92 -6.02
CA GLY A 150 -12.47 -32.07 -7.33
C GLY A 150 -12.91 -31.13 -8.44
N ALA A 151 -13.89 -30.25 -8.22
CA ALA A 151 -14.29 -29.30 -9.26
C ALA A 151 -13.27 -28.15 -9.37
N SER A 152 -12.31 -28.30 -10.26
CA SER A 152 -11.37 -27.22 -10.59
C SER A 152 -12.03 -26.09 -11.39
N SER A 153 -13.15 -26.34 -12.07
CA SER A 153 -13.85 -25.34 -12.87
C SER A 153 -15.31 -25.17 -12.44
N ASN A 154 -15.75 -23.93 -12.28
CA ASN A 154 -17.16 -23.61 -12.04
C ASN A 154 -17.46 -22.17 -12.51
N ALA A 155 -18.45 -22.04 -13.41
CA ALA A 155 -18.85 -20.75 -13.99
C ALA A 155 -19.46 -19.77 -12.97
N ASN A 156 -19.86 -20.27 -11.78
CA ASN A 156 -20.46 -19.46 -10.74
C ASN A 156 -19.47 -19.03 -9.65
N ARG A 157 -18.15 -19.21 -9.88
CA ARG A 157 -17.16 -18.71 -8.94
C ARG A 157 -17.25 -17.20 -8.82
N ARG A 158 -17.07 -16.72 -7.60
CA ARG A 158 -17.18 -15.31 -7.27
C ARG A 158 -15.97 -14.85 -6.44
N LEU A 159 -15.70 -13.58 -6.52
CA LEU A 159 -14.82 -12.83 -5.64
C LEU A 159 -15.71 -11.87 -4.85
N ARG A 160 -15.59 -11.88 -3.53
CA ARG A 160 -16.49 -11.14 -2.65
C ARG A 160 -15.74 -10.32 -1.61
N LEU A 161 -16.17 -9.07 -1.47
CA LEU A 161 -15.85 -8.20 -0.35
C LEU A 161 -17.10 -8.09 0.55
N SER A 162 -16.96 -8.48 1.80
CA SER A 162 -18.02 -8.34 2.79
C SER A 162 -17.52 -7.63 4.05
N ARG A 163 -18.44 -6.97 4.76
CA ARG A 163 -18.25 -6.45 6.11
C ARG A 163 -19.09 -7.27 7.08
N ILE A 164 -18.47 -7.71 8.18
CA ILE A 164 -19.14 -8.47 9.25
C ILE A 164 -18.84 -7.81 10.59
N THR A 165 -19.81 -7.82 11.50
CA THR A 165 -19.69 -7.26 12.86
C THR A 165 -19.26 -8.33 13.84
N LEU A 166 -18.46 -7.98 14.84
CA LEU A 166 -18.24 -8.83 16.01
C LEU A 166 -19.29 -8.59 17.08
N THR A 167 -19.74 -9.68 17.70
CA THR A 167 -20.56 -9.60 18.92
C THR A 167 -19.76 -9.08 20.12
N ALA A 168 -20.43 -8.73 21.19
CA ALA A 168 -19.80 -8.34 22.45
C ALA A 168 -18.87 -9.43 23.03
N GLN A 169 -19.11 -10.69 22.70
CA GLN A 169 -18.29 -11.84 23.10
C GLN A 169 -17.12 -12.11 22.14
N ASN A 170 -16.80 -11.15 21.26
CA ASN A 170 -15.74 -11.25 20.25
C ASN A 170 -15.92 -12.46 19.33
N ARG A 171 -17.14 -12.65 18.79
CA ARG A 171 -17.48 -13.68 17.80
C ARG A 171 -18.02 -13.04 16.53
N LEU A 172 -17.76 -13.64 15.37
CA LEU A 172 -18.35 -13.17 14.11
C LEU A 172 -19.89 -13.34 14.17
N ASP A 173 -20.61 -12.26 13.96
CA ASP A 173 -22.04 -12.28 13.72
C ASP A 173 -22.30 -12.42 12.22
N MET A 174 -22.40 -13.67 11.74
CA MET A 174 -22.63 -13.96 10.32
C MET A 174 -23.95 -13.40 9.80
N ALA A 175 -24.94 -13.17 10.66
CA ALA A 175 -26.21 -12.56 10.28
C ALA A 175 -26.05 -11.05 9.95
N SER A 176 -24.99 -10.42 10.43
CA SER A 176 -24.66 -9.04 10.14
C SER A 176 -23.90 -8.83 8.81
N GLU A 177 -23.64 -9.90 8.05
CA GLU A 177 -22.87 -9.81 6.82
C GLU A 177 -23.51 -8.81 5.85
N LYS A 178 -22.75 -7.81 5.45
CA LYS A 178 -23.07 -6.87 4.39
C LYS A 178 -22.12 -7.07 3.22
N ILE A 179 -22.65 -7.59 2.13
CA ILE A 179 -21.89 -7.79 0.89
C ILE A 179 -21.74 -6.43 0.21
N LEU A 180 -20.51 -5.98 0.01
CA LEU A 180 -20.18 -4.72 -0.65
C LEU A 180 -19.92 -4.91 -2.13
N ILE A 181 -19.16 -5.95 -2.49
CA ILE A 181 -18.83 -6.31 -3.87
C ILE A 181 -18.95 -7.81 -4.03
N ASP A 182 -19.58 -8.26 -5.10
CA ASP A 182 -19.75 -9.66 -5.43
C ASP A 182 -19.71 -9.87 -6.94
N VAL A 183 -18.53 -10.23 -7.46
CA VAL A 183 -18.26 -10.30 -8.89
C VAL A 183 -17.83 -11.69 -9.34
N LEU A 184 -17.97 -11.98 -10.63
CA LEU A 184 -17.52 -13.23 -11.24
C LEU A 184 -16.00 -13.37 -11.12
N GLY A 185 -15.57 -14.50 -10.61
CA GLY A 185 -14.19 -14.96 -10.71
C GLY A 185 -13.96 -15.76 -12.00
N SER A 186 -12.72 -16.16 -12.23
CA SER A 186 -12.40 -17.06 -13.33
C SER A 186 -13.12 -18.40 -13.18
N LYS A 187 -13.61 -18.93 -14.28
CA LYS A 187 -14.30 -20.23 -14.31
C LYS A 187 -13.35 -21.38 -14.03
N THR A 188 -12.14 -21.34 -14.55
CA THR A 188 -11.17 -22.43 -14.50
C THR A 188 -10.04 -22.18 -13.53
N ASP A 189 -9.60 -20.91 -13.40
CA ASP A 189 -8.44 -20.58 -12.61
C ASP A 189 -8.80 -20.22 -11.17
N GLN A 190 -8.04 -20.76 -10.24
CA GLN A 190 -8.18 -20.51 -8.82
C GLN A 190 -7.00 -19.72 -8.26
N TYR A 191 -6.14 -19.21 -9.14
CA TYR A 191 -4.95 -18.43 -8.79
C TYR A 191 -5.25 -16.92 -8.86
N HIS A 192 -4.39 -16.16 -8.22
CA HIS A 192 -4.38 -14.70 -8.23
C HIS A 192 -5.74 -14.08 -7.85
N CYS A 193 -6.37 -14.63 -6.81
CA CYS A 193 -7.68 -14.13 -6.36
C CYS A 193 -7.60 -12.80 -5.61
N GLY A 194 -6.40 -12.30 -5.30
CA GLY A 194 -6.21 -11.11 -4.49
C GLY A 194 -6.48 -11.34 -3.02
N GLY A 195 -6.79 -10.28 -2.28
CA GLY A 195 -7.19 -10.37 -0.89
C GLY A 195 -6.62 -9.32 0.05
N PRO A 196 -5.34 -8.96 -0.04
CA PRO A 196 -4.78 -7.95 0.82
C PRO A 196 -5.53 -6.63 0.78
N MET A 197 -5.77 -6.09 1.97
CA MET A 197 -6.53 -4.87 2.18
C MET A 197 -5.84 -3.96 3.18
N THR A 198 -6.07 -2.66 3.04
CA THR A 198 -5.65 -1.66 4.00
C THR A 198 -6.56 -0.44 3.95
N PHE A 199 -6.70 0.26 5.07
CA PHE A 199 -7.30 1.58 5.10
C PHE A 199 -6.23 2.66 5.02
N ASP A 200 -6.56 3.76 4.37
CA ASP A 200 -5.77 4.97 4.46
C ASP A 200 -6.29 5.90 5.58
N ARG A 201 -5.62 7.03 5.77
CA ARG A 201 -5.99 8.02 6.80
C ARG A 201 -7.33 8.73 6.55
N ASN A 202 -7.87 8.63 5.34
CA ASN A 202 -9.16 9.23 4.99
C ASN A 202 -10.32 8.26 5.24
N GLY A 203 -10.01 7.02 5.62
CA GLY A 203 -10.97 5.93 5.76
C GLY A 203 -11.34 5.27 4.44
N ASP A 204 -10.56 5.49 3.38
CA ASP A 204 -10.74 4.76 2.13
C ASP A 204 -10.14 3.36 2.25
N LEU A 205 -10.90 2.37 1.81
CA LEU A 205 -10.50 0.97 1.76
C LEU A 205 -9.87 0.64 0.41
N TRP A 206 -8.66 0.14 0.46
CA TRP A 206 -7.87 -0.32 -0.68
C TRP A 206 -7.81 -1.84 -0.70
N VAL A 207 -8.12 -2.44 -1.84
CA VAL A 207 -8.13 -3.89 -2.01
C VAL A 207 -7.35 -4.25 -3.26
N THR A 208 -6.35 -5.13 -3.13
CA THR A 208 -5.65 -5.70 -4.28
C THR A 208 -6.40 -6.91 -4.81
N ILE A 209 -6.53 -6.98 -6.12
CA ILE A 209 -7.26 -8.04 -6.82
C ILE A 209 -6.38 -8.50 -7.98
N GLY A 210 -5.84 -9.71 -7.89
CA GLY A 210 -5.06 -10.28 -8.98
C GLY A 210 -5.89 -10.49 -10.25
N ASN A 211 -5.23 -10.85 -11.32
CA ASN A 211 -5.91 -11.06 -12.61
C ASN A 211 -6.83 -12.29 -12.62
N ASN A 212 -6.74 -13.11 -11.59
CA ASN A 212 -7.49 -14.35 -11.40
C ASN A 212 -7.35 -15.31 -12.60
N SER A 213 -6.12 -15.43 -13.09
CA SER A 213 -5.75 -16.26 -14.24
C SER A 213 -4.35 -16.84 -13.99
N ASN A 214 -4.16 -18.10 -14.28
CA ASN A 214 -2.91 -18.81 -13.95
C ASN A 214 -1.79 -18.65 -14.99
N ASP A 215 -2.11 -18.50 -16.27
CA ASP A 215 -1.09 -18.75 -17.28
C ASP A 215 -1.03 -17.69 -18.40
N LEU A 216 0.22 -17.36 -18.79
CA LEU A 216 0.56 -16.67 -20.02
C LEU A 216 0.72 -17.62 -21.21
N ASN A 217 0.89 -18.91 -20.96
CA ASN A 217 1.23 -19.88 -21.98
C ASN A 217 0.03 -20.57 -22.61
N GLY A 218 -0.25 -20.24 -23.85
CA GLY A 218 -0.85 -21.11 -24.85
C GLY A 218 -2.27 -21.63 -24.65
N SER A 219 -2.74 -21.80 -23.43
CA SER A 219 -4.14 -22.08 -23.13
C SER A 219 -4.99 -20.82 -23.01
N GLY A 220 -4.37 -19.69 -23.15
CA GLY A 220 -5.04 -18.47 -23.54
C GLY A 220 -5.72 -17.66 -22.47
N SER A 221 -5.59 -17.98 -21.18
CA SER A 221 -6.40 -17.34 -20.17
C SER A 221 -6.15 -15.84 -19.97
N GLN A 222 -4.92 -15.36 -20.19
CA GLN A 222 -4.61 -13.93 -20.09
C GLN A 222 -4.75 -13.19 -21.42
N TYR A 223 -4.64 -13.90 -22.53
CA TYR A 223 -4.60 -13.35 -23.89
C TYR A 223 -5.65 -13.93 -24.82
N ALA A 224 -6.52 -14.83 -24.34
CA ALA A 224 -7.45 -15.58 -25.19
C ALA A 224 -8.26 -14.70 -26.13
N GLY A 225 -8.73 -13.57 -25.67
CA GLY A 225 -9.48 -12.66 -26.51
C GLY A 225 -8.67 -11.89 -27.56
N GLN A 226 -7.32 -11.89 -27.47
CA GLN A 226 -6.46 -11.20 -28.45
C GLN A 226 -6.01 -12.08 -29.59
N THR A 227 -5.93 -13.39 -29.36
CA THR A 227 -5.49 -14.37 -30.36
C THR A 227 -6.65 -15.11 -31.03
N SER A 228 -7.84 -15.10 -30.41
CA SER A 228 -9.01 -15.78 -30.96
C SER A 228 -9.71 -14.92 -31.99
N THR A 229 -9.93 -15.49 -33.17
CA THR A 229 -10.76 -14.89 -34.24
C THR A 229 -12.26 -15.10 -34.01
N SER A 230 -12.62 -15.95 -33.06
CA SER A 230 -14.01 -16.26 -32.69
C SER A 230 -14.13 -16.64 -31.22
N PRO A 231 -14.03 -15.64 -30.31
CA PRO A 231 -14.07 -15.89 -28.88
C PRO A 231 -15.43 -16.45 -28.45
N THR A 232 -15.41 -17.48 -27.60
CA THR A 232 -16.62 -18.05 -27.03
C THR A 232 -16.96 -17.37 -25.69
N ALA A 233 -18.20 -17.51 -25.21
CA ALA A 233 -18.59 -17.04 -23.88
C ALA A 233 -17.76 -17.68 -22.75
N THR A 234 -17.13 -18.82 -23.02
CA THR A 234 -16.23 -19.50 -22.09
C THR A 234 -14.91 -18.76 -21.95
N ASP A 235 -14.44 -18.13 -23.03
CA ASP A 235 -13.19 -17.36 -23.05
C ASP A 235 -13.34 -16.06 -22.27
N SER A 236 -14.53 -15.47 -22.19
CA SER A 236 -14.78 -14.23 -21.46
C SER A 236 -14.48 -14.32 -19.96
N ASN A 237 -14.71 -15.49 -19.36
CA ASN A 237 -14.44 -15.70 -17.93
C ASN A 237 -12.98 -16.07 -17.61
N ASN A 238 -12.21 -16.46 -18.61
CA ASN A 238 -10.84 -16.96 -18.44
C ASN A 238 -9.79 -16.04 -19.05
N SER A 239 -10.18 -15.07 -19.87
CA SER A 239 -9.23 -14.30 -20.68
C SER A 239 -8.64 -13.12 -19.91
N GLY A 240 -7.49 -12.66 -20.36
CA GLY A 240 -6.86 -11.41 -19.93
C GLY A 240 -7.76 -10.18 -20.11
N GLU A 241 -8.81 -10.29 -20.93
CA GLU A 241 -9.85 -9.29 -21.03
C GLU A 241 -10.54 -9.01 -19.69
N TRP A 242 -10.83 -10.05 -18.93
CA TRP A 242 -11.39 -9.91 -17.59
C TRP A 242 -10.34 -9.59 -16.53
N GLY A 243 -9.10 -9.64 -16.90
CA GLY A 243 -7.97 -9.46 -16.03
C GLY A 243 -7.36 -8.07 -16.12
N SER A 244 -6.06 -8.09 -16.39
CA SER A 244 -5.17 -6.97 -16.11
C SER A 244 -5.43 -5.71 -16.92
N ALA A 245 -5.80 -5.82 -18.17
CA ALA A 245 -5.93 -4.67 -19.09
C ALA A 245 -7.38 -4.24 -19.38
N ASN A 246 -8.39 -4.94 -18.87
CA ASN A 246 -9.77 -4.55 -19.05
C ASN A 246 -10.24 -3.59 -17.95
N THR A 247 -10.45 -2.33 -18.29
CA THR A 247 -10.88 -1.29 -17.35
C THR A 247 -12.31 -1.44 -16.85
N ALA A 248 -13.13 -2.24 -17.54
CA ALA A 248 -14.48 -2.62 -17.10
C ALA A 248 -14.48 -3.87 -16.21
N SER A 249 -13.35 -4.20 -15.57
CA SER A 249 -13.20 -5.28 -14.60
C SER A 249 -12.35 -4.81 -13.42
N ILE A 250 -12.69 -5.26 -12.20
CA ILE A 250 -11.86 -5.00 -11.03
C ILE A 250 -10.65 -5.93 -10.93
N ARG A 251 -10.65 -7.06 -11.66
CA ARG A 251 -9.54 -8.02 -11.64
C ARG A 251 -8.28 -7.43 -12.28
N GLY A 252 -7.12 -7.85 -11.82
CA GLY A 252 -5.81 -7.35 -12.29
C GLY A 252 -5.58 -5.89 -11.95
N GLY A 253 -5.89 -5.50 -10.73
CA GLY A 253 -5.73 -4.12 -10.28
C GLY A 253 -5.85 -3.91 -8.78
N VAL A 254 -5.99 -2.67 -8.40
CA VAL A 254 -6.30 -2.24 -7.04
C VAL A 254 -7.55 -1.36 -7.10
N ILE A 255 -8.52 -1.63 -6.25
CA ILE A 255 -9.70 -0.78 -6.08
C ILE A 255 -9.56 0.11 -4.85
N ARG A 256 -10.23 1.28 -4.89
CA ARG A 256 -10.38 2.19 -3.76
C ARG A 256 -11.85 2.56 -3.60
N ILE A 257 -12.40 2.29 -2.42
CA ILE A 257 -13.78 2.62 -2.03
C ILE A 257 -13.78 3.26 -0.66
N HIS A 258 -14.82 4.03 -0.33
CA HIS A 258 -15.04 4.59 1.00
C HIS A 258 -16.25 3.90 1.63
N PRO A 259 -16.06 2.98 2.60
CA PRO A 259 -17.16 2.33 3.28
C PRO A 259 -18.07 3.35 3.96
N ASP A 260 -19.36 3.29 3.64
CA ASP A 260 -20.39 4.18 4.17
C ASP A 260 -21.65 3.39 4.44
N ASN A 261 -22.03 3.29 5.72
CA ASN A 261 -23.22 2.53 6.11
C ASN A 261 -24.53 3.14 5.59
N ALA A 262 -24.54 4.44 5.34
CA ALA A 262 -25.71 5.15 4.82
C ALA A 262 -25.85 5.02 3.29
N ALA A 263 -24.79 4.61 2.59
CA ALA A 263 -24.84 4.45 1.14
C ALA A 263 -25.76 3.28 0.74
N THR A 264 -26.77 3.57 -0.05
CA THR A 264 -27.80 2.61 -0.51
C THR A 264 -27.71 2.27 -1.99
N THR A 265 -26.89 3.01 -2.74
CA THR A 265 -26.72 2.80 -4.19
C THR A 265 -26.17 1.42 -4.48
N VAL A 266 -26.82 0.73 -5.40
CA VAL A 266 -26.38 -0.56 -5.93
C VAL A 266 -26.21 -0.42 -7.43
N ARG A 267 -25.06 -0.86 -7.93
CA ARG A 267 -24.78 -0.98 -9.36
C ARG A 267 -24.59 -2.46 -9.71
N THR A 268 -25.18 -2.89 -10.78
CA THR A 268 -24.95 -4.22 -11.36
C THR A 268 -24.43 -4.06 -12.80
N ASP A 269 -23.51 -4.91 -13.15
CA ASP A 269 -23.04 -5.05 -14.53
C ASP A 269 -22.81 -6.53 -14.86
N ARG A 270 -22.25 -6.83 -16.03
CA ARG A 270 -22.00 -8.20 -16.43
C ARG A 270 -21.04 -8.96 -15.52
N SER A 271 -20.21 -8.26 -14.74
CA SER A 271 -19.25 -8.87 -13.81
C SER A 271 -19.87 -9.20 -12.46
N GLY A 272 -20.89 -8.47 -12.04
CA GLY A 272 -21.50 -8.71 -10.75
C GLY A 272 -22.25 -7.53 -10.14
N THR A 273 -22.25 -7.48 -8.80
CA THR A 273 -22.96 -6.48 -8.00
C THR A 273 -21.98 -5.68 -7.16
N TYR A 274 -22.18 -4.35 -7.11
CA TYR A 274 -21.40 -3.37 -6.40
C TYR A 274 -22.31 -2.53 -5.49
N GLY A 275 -21.96 -2.42 -4.20
CA GLY A 275 -22.80 -1.77 -3.18
C GLY A 275 -23.97 -2.63 -2.73
N PRO A 276 -24.79 -2.18 -1.75
CA PRO A 276 -24.68 -0.92 -1.02
C PRO A 276 -23.61 -0.96 0.08
N GLY A 277 -23.36 0.18 0.71
CA GLY A 277 -22.51 0.25 1.90
C GLY A 277 -21.13 0.83 1.67
N TYR A 278 -20.93 1.45 0.52
CA TYR A 278 -19.77 2.29 0.23
C TYR A 278 -20.10 3.37 -0.80
N THR A 279 -19.26 4.37 -0.86
CA THR A 279 -19.17 5.36 -1.94
C THR A 279 -17.84 5.22 -2.65
N VAL A 280 -17.72 5.82 -3.84
CA VAL A 280 -16.47 5.85 -4.59
C VAL A 280 -15.81 7.20 -4.42
N PRO A 281 -14.58 7.27 -3.89
CA PRO A 281 -13.84 8.52 -3.78
C PRO A 281 -13.52 9.10 -5.16
N ALA A 282 -13.60 10.42 -5.30
CA ALA A 282 -13.17 11.10 -6.52
C ALA A 282 -11.68 10.87 -6.82
N GLY A 283 -11.30 10.98 -8.09
CA GLY A 283 -9.92 10.84 -8.54
C GLY A 283 -9.43 9.40 -8.65
N ASN A 284 -10.32 8.42 -8.75
CA ASN A 284 -9.98 7.07 -9.17
C ASN A 284 -9.59 7.04 -10.65
N PHE A 285 -9.25 5.89 -11.20
CA PHE A 285 -8.65 5.71 -12.52
C PHE A 285 -9.41 6.42 -13.65
N GLY A 286 -10.73 6.26 -13.68
CA GLY A 286 -11.57 6.90 -14.67
C GLY A 286 -11.51 8.42 -14.62
N ASP A 287 -11.74 9.01 -13.44
CA ASP A 287 -11.72 10.46 -13.22
C ASP A 287 -10.35 11.06 -13.54
N TYR A 288 -9.29 10.44 -13.01
CA TYR A 288 -7.92 10.92 -13.17
C TYR A 288 -7.52 10.97 -14.65
N TRP A 289 -7.66 9.84 -15.35
CA TRP A 289 -7.22 9.77 -16.75
C TRP A 289 -8.15 10.53 -17.70
N ALA A 290 -9.43 10.62 -17.41
CA ALA A 290 -10.30 11.54 -18.14
C ALA A 290 -9.79 12.97 -18.06
N GLY A 291 -9.40 13.44 -16.86
CA GLY A 291 -8.83 14.77 -16.69
C GLY A 291 -7.52 14.98 -17.47
N GLN A 292 -6.68 13.95 -17.57
CA GLN A 292 -5.45 14.03 -18.38
C GLN A 292 -5.73 14.12 -19.90
N PHE A 293 -6.83 13.55 -20.35
CA PHE A 293 -7.20 13.54 -21.77
C PHE A 293 -8.12 14.68 -22.20
N ASP A 294 -8.74 15.42 -21.31
CA ASP A 294 -9.77 16.45 -21.61
C ASP A 294 -9.34 17.43 -22.71
N GLN A 295 -8.09 17.89 -22.66
CA GLN A 295 -7.60 18.87 -23.62
C GLN A 295 -7.04 18.23 -24.90
N SER A 296 -6.48 17.03 -24.81
CA SER A 296 -5.77 16.38 -25.91
C SER A 296 -6.64 15.43 -26.71
N ASN A 297 -7.61 14.75 -26.06
CA ASN A 297 -8.51 13.78 -26.67
C ASN A 297 -9.84 13.70 -25.92
N PRO A 298 -10.76 14.67 -26.11
CA PRO A 298 -12.05 14.70 -25.41
C PRO A 298 -12.91 13.44 -25.60
N THR A 299 -12.82 12.79 -26.76
CA THR A 299 -13.54 11.54 -27.04
C THR A 299 -13.04 10.41 -26.14
N LEU A 300 -11.73 10.31 -25.95
CA LEU A 300 -11.14 9.33 -25.05
C LEU A 300 -11.48 9.68 -23.58
N ALA A 301 -11.40 10.95 -23.22
CA ALA A 301 -11.80 11.42 -21.89
C ALA A 301 -13.25 11.02 -21.54
N ALA A 302 -14.17 11.14 -22.48
CA ALA A 302 -15.56 10.70 -22.29
C ALA A 302 -15.67 9.19 -22.05
N GLN A 303 -14.85 8.36 -22.71
CA GLN A 303 -14.81 6.91 -22.47
C GLN A 303 -14.31 6.59 -21.07
N TYR A 304 -13.34 7.35 -20.54
CA TYR A 304 -12.83 7.17 -19.18
C TYR A 304 -13.86 7.56 -18.09
N ARG A 305 -14.78 8.49 -18.40
CA ARG A 305 -15.90 8.85 -17.49
C ARG A 305 -17.09 7.90 -17.57
N ASP A 306 -17.13 7.06 -18.58
CA ASP A 306 -18.23 6.10 -18.76
C ASP A 306 -18.06 4.91 -17.79
N PRO A 307 -18.94 4.73 -16.78
CA PRO A 307 -18.83 3.66 -15.81
C PRO A 307 -19.04 2.26 -16.41
N SER A 308 -19.57 2.17 -17.63
CA SER A 308 -19.65 0.92 -18.38
C SER A 308 -18.32 0.52 -19.04
N LYS A 309 -17.39 1.48 -19.18
CA LYS A 309 -16.07 1.29 -19.77
C LYS A 309 -14.96 1.27 -18.73
N VAL A 310 -15.06 2.08 -17.70
CA VAL A 310 -14.10 2.13 -16.61
C VAL A 310 -14.87 2.03 -15.29
N LEU A 311 -14.64 0.95 -14.55
CA LEU A 311 -15.32 0.78 -13.27
C LEU A 311 -14.88 1.86 -12.30
N PRO A 312 -15.82 2.57 -11.66
CA PRO A 312 -15.52 3.69 -10.77
C PRO A 312 -14.59 3.33 -9.59
N GLU A 313 -14.66 2.08 -9.11
CA GLU A 313 -13.87 1.58 -7.99
C GLU A 313 -12.38 1.41 -8.32
N VAL A 314 -12.04 1.27 -9.59
CA VAL A 314 -10.68 0.98 -10.05
C VAL A 314 -9.76 2.17 -9.79
N TYR A 315 -8.61 1.90 -9.17
CA TYR A 315 -7.52 2.85 -9.01
C TYR A 315 -6.25 2.45 -9.79
N ILE A 316 -5.90 1.16 -9.79
CA ILE A 316 -4.80 0.60 -10.57
C ILE A 316 -5.33 -0.46 -11.52
N LYS A 317 -4.76 -0.51 -12.72
CA LYS A 317 -4.91 -1.59 -13.69
C LYS A 317 -3.54 -2.08 -14.15
N GLY A 318 -3.50 -3.29 -14.66
CA GLY A 318 -2.28 -3.85 -15.24
C GLY A 318 -1.42 -4.63 -14.24
N THR A 319 -2.02 -5.27 -13.24
CA THR A 319 -1.33 -6.17 -12.31
C THR A 319 -1.61 -7.63 -12.65
N ARG A 320 -0.76 -8.55 -12.17
CA ARG A 320 -0.94 -10.01 -12.30
C ARG A 320 -1.34 -10.65 -10.97
N SER A 321 -0.40 -10.74 -10.02
CA SER A 321 -0.62 -11.37 -8.71
C SER A 321 -0.11 -10.46 -7.60
N ASN A 322 -0.89 -9.41 -7.34
CA ASN A 322 -0.60 -8.36 -6.38
C ASN A 322 -1.08 -8.77 -4.97
N TYR A 323 -0.36 -9.69 -4.34
CA TYR A 323 -0.72 -10.24 -3.03
C TYR A 323 -0.17 -9.40 -1.86
N SER A 324 -0.23 -8.09 -1.96
CA SER A 324 0.15 -7.16 -0.89
C SER A 324 -0.30 -5.73 -1.20
N VAL A 325 -0.55 -4.93 -0.18
CA VAL A 325 -0.89 -3.52 -0.32
C VAL A 325 -0.44 -2.71 0.88
N ALA A 326 0.08 -1.53 0.62
CA ALA A 326 0.37 -0.52 1.62
C ALA A 326 0.04 0.87 1.08
N VAL A 327 -0.46 1.73 1.96
CA VAL A 327 -0.62 3.16 1.66
C VAL A 327 0.28 3.94 2.59
N HIS A 328 1.05 4.88 2.04
CA HIS A 328 1.92 5.73 2.85
C HIS A 328 1.08 6.53 3.84
N PRO A 329 1.31 6.42 5.16
CA PRO A 329 0.38 6.92 6.19
C PRO A 329 0.09 8.42 6.11
N THR A 330 1.02 9.23 5.60
CA THR A 330 0.87 10.69 5.54
C THR A 330 0.75 11.25 4.12
N LYS A 331 1.24 10.52 3.10
CA LYS A 331 1.31 11.01 1.71
C LYS A 331 0.24 10.41 0.80
N GLY A 332 -0.36 9.29 1.20
CA GLY A 332 -1.34 8.59 0.38
C GLY A 332 -0.73 7.88 -0.85
N TRP A 333 0.60 7.71 -0.92
CA TRP A 333 1.23 6.91 -1.96
C TRP A 333 0.84 5.45 -1.81
N LEU A 334 0.48 4.81 -2.90
CA LEU A 334 0.10 3.40 -2.93
C LEU A 334 1.29 2.54 -3.32
N ALA A 335 1.55 1.48 -2.53
CA ALA A 335 2.61 0.53 -2.76
C ALA A 335 2.08 -0.91 -2.74
N TRP A 336 2.61 -1.77 -3.61
CA TRP A 336 2.31 -3.21 -3.62
C TRP A 336 3.45 -4.00 -4.27
N GLY A 337 3.52 -5.29 -3.96
CA GLY A 337 4.32 -6.25 -4.71
C GLY A 337 3.47 -6.94 -5.77
N ASP A 338 4.02 -7.23 -6.92
CA ASP A 338 3.37 -7.96 -8.00
C ASP A 338 4.24 -9.11 -8.48
N VAL A 339 3.70 -10.32 -8.42
CA VAL A 339 4.39 -11.54 -8.85
C VAL A 339 4.14 -11.73 -10.32
N GLN A 340 5.20 -11.57 -11.10
CA GLN A 340 5.15 -11.64 -12.55
C GLN A 340 5.33 -13.06 -13.08
N TYR A 341 5.30 -13.21 -14.38
CA TYR A 341 5.35 -14.50 -15.04
C TYR A 341 6.72 -15.19 -14.88
N ASN A 342 6.71 -16.48 -14.49
CA ASN A 342 7.89 -17.34 -14.33
C ASN A 342 9.00 -16.77 -13.42
N ALA A 343 8.65 -15.95 -12.43
CA ALA A 343 9.60 -15.31 -11.52
C ALA A 343 10.73 -14.54 -12.24
N THR A 344 10.47 -14.09 -13.48
CA THR A 344 11.50 -13.47 -14.29
C THR A 344 11.69 -11.99 -13.99
N ASN A 345 10.70 -11.30 -13.43
CA ASN A 345 10.80 -9.89 -13.09
C ASN A 345 9.70 -9.50 -12.08
N ASP A 346 9.72 -10.11 -10.92
CA ASP A 346 8.82 -9.69 -9.84
C ASP A 346 9.05 -8.23 -9.47
N GLU A 347 8.01 -7.55 -9.04
CA GLU A 347 7.97 -6.10 -8.96
C GLU A 347 7.56 -5.59 -7.58
N TYR A 348 8.15 -4.44 -7.20
CA TYR A 348 7.58 -3.55 -6.17
C TYR A 348 7.20 -2.23 -6.82
N ASN A 349 5.93 -1.94 -6.76
CA ASN A 349 5.32 -0.77 -7.35
C ASN A 349 5.03 0.29 -6.30
N LEU A 350 5.27 1.55 -6.63
CA LEU A 350 4.94 2.71 -5.80
C LEU A 350 4.43 3.84 -6.69
N VAL A 351 3.21 4.27 -6.47
CA VAL A 351 2.58 5.33 -7.28
C VAL A 351 1.91 6.40 -6.42
N THR A 352 1.76 7.60 -6.98
CA THR A 352 1.10 8.74 -6.33
C THR A 352 -0.27 9.05 -6.92
N HIS A 353 -0.64 8.42 -8.02
CA HIS A 353 -1.87 8.62 -8.76
C HIS A 353 -2.31 7.32 -9.44
N PRO A 354 -3.56 7.24 -9.95
CA PRO A 354 -4.02 6.07 -10.69
C PRO A 354 -3.14 5.74 -11.89
N ALA A 355 -2.83 4.46 -12.05
CA ALA A 355 -1.87 4.02 -13.06
C ALA A 355 -2.28 2.71 -13.76
N PHE A 356 -1.80 2.54 -14.99
CA PHE A 356 -1.74 1.27 -15.69
C PHE A 356 -0.31 0.74 -15.60
N THR A 357 -0.08 -0.41 -14.97
CA THR A 357 1.25 -0.94 -14.67
C THR A 357 1.76 -2.01 -15.64
N GLY A 358 1.13 -2.09 -16.79
CA GLY A 358 1.67 -2.78 -17.94
C GLY A 358 1.09 -4.15 -18.25
N MET A 359 0.77 -4.97 -17.24
CA MET A 359 0.26 -6.32 -17.49
C MET A 359 -1.06 -6.30 -18.28
N PRO A 360 -1.24 -7.16 -19.29
CA PRO A 360 -0.42 -8.31 -19.68
C PRO A 360 0.71 -8.01 -20.69
N TYR A 361 0.95 -6.78 -21.06
CA TYR A 361 1.84 -6.42 -22.17
C TYR A 361 3.28 -6.13 -21.74
N PHE A 362 3.43 -5.54 -20.56
CA PHE A 362 4.71 -5.06 -20.05
C PHE A 362 4.89 -5.46 -18.58
N MET A 363 6.13 -5.58 -18.17
CA MET A 363 6.55 -5.83 -16.78
C MET A 363 7.84 -5.07 -16.48
N ALA A 364 8.22 -4.98 -15.23
CA ALA A 364 9.46 -4.36 -14.75
C ALA A 364 9.62 -2.91 -15.25
N ASN A 365 10.68 -2.62 -16.00
CA ASN A 365 10.91 -1.32 -16.64
C ASN A 365 10.22 -1.25 -18.02
N ASN A 366 8.93 -1.58 -18.07
CA ASN A 366 8.18 -1.65 -19.32
C ASN A 366 8.80 -2.60 -20.35
N THR A 367 9.46 -3.65 -19.88
CA THR A 367 9.94 -4.73 -20.73
C THR A 367 8.74 -5.52 -21.26
N PRO A 368 8.65 -5.80 -22.56
CA PRO A 368 7.58 -6.63 -23.10
C PRO A 368 7.53 -8.00 -22.39
N THR A 369 6.33 -8.44 -22.04
CA THR A 369 6.17 -9.76 -21.45
C THR A 369 6.55 -10.84 -22.48
N PRO A 370 7.10 -11.99 -22.06
CA PRO A 370 7.56 -13.04 -22.97
C PRO A 370 6.42 -13.83 -23.62
N ALA A 371 5.27 -13.25 -23.76
CA ALA A 371 4.10 -13.91 -24.34
C ALA A 371 4.21 -14.05 -25.85
N GLY A 372 4.77 -15.15 -26.31
CA GLY A 372 5.01 -15.44 -27.73
C GLY A 372 3.78 -15.59 -28.63
N SER A 373 2.57 -15.31 -28.14
CA SER A 373 1.32 -15.51 -28.87
C SER A 373 0.42 -14.28 -28.94
N ILE A 374 0.80 -13.14 -28.38
CA ILE A 374 -0.02 -11.92 -28.47
C ILE A 374 0.25 -11.23 -29.80
N VAL A 375 -0.76 -11.12 -30.65
CA VAL A 375 -0.72 -10.24 -31.81
C VAL A 375 -1.04 -8.81 -31.34
N LEU A 376 0.00 -8.00 -31.18
CA LEU A 376 -0.15 -6.62 -30.79
C LEU A 376 -0.53 -5.76 -32.00
N PRO A 377 -1.49 -4.84 -31.86
CA PRO A 377 -1.90 -3.96 -32.96
C PRO A 377 -0.80 -2.94 -33.27
N THR A 378 -0.80 -2.44 -34.51
CA THR A 378 0.09 -1.35 -34.94
C THR A 378 -0.05 -0.15 -33.99
N GLY A 379 1.09 0.43 -33.58
CA GLY A 379 1.13 1.56 -32.64
C GLY A 379 1.06 1.18 -31.16
N HIS A 380 0.96 -0.11 -30.84
CA HIS A 380 1.05 -0.57 -29.46
C HIS A 380 2.48 -0.39 -28.93
N SER A 381 2.61 0.25 -27.78
CA SER A 381 3.87 0.44 -27.05
C SER A 381 3.59 0.70 -25.57
N ALA A 382 4.62 0.77 -24.74
CA ALA A 382 4.44 1.17 -23.34
C ALA A 382 3.92 2.62 -23.19
N ALA A 383 4.22 3.49 -24.15
CA ALA A 383 3.69 4.86 -24.17
C ALA A 383 2.22 4.92 -24.66
N THR A 384 1.81 3.96 -25.47
CA THR A 384 0.48 3.90 -26.09
C THR A 384 -0.06 2.46 -26.05
N PRO A 385 -0.34 1.91 -24.86
CA PRO A 385 -0.83 0.53 -24.77
C PRO A 385 -2.24 0.42 -25.35
N ILE A 386 -2.50 -0.66 -26.09
CA ILE A 386 -3.78 -0.88 -26.76
C ILE A 386 -4.32 -2.26 -26.35
N ASN A 387 -5.49 -2.29 -25.73
CA ASN A 387 -6.23 -3.52 -25.50
C ASN A 387 -7.14 -3.80 -26.70
N ALA A 388 -6.64 -4.58 -27.65
CA ALA A 388 -7.33 -4.95 -28.88
C ALA A 388 -8.10 -6.27 -28.76
N SER A 389 -8.21 -6.85 -27.58
CA SER A 389 -8.96 -8.08 -27.37
C SER A 389 -10.41 -7.91 -27.85
N LEU A 390 -10.91 -8.89 -28.60
CA LEU A 390 -12.31 -8.95 -29.02
C LEU A 390 -13.27 -9.03 -27.83
N MET A 391 -12.76 -9.49 -26.69
CA MET A 391 -13.51 -9.60 -25.44
C MET A 391 -13.43 -8.33 -24.58
N ASN A 392 -12.62 -7.34 -24.95
CA ASN A 392 -12.46 -6.10 -24.18
C ASN A 392 -13.77 -5.29 -24.15
N SER A 393 -14.32 -5.13 -22.98
CA SER A 393 -15.48 -4.28 -22.73
C SER A 393 -15.12 -2.88 -22.23
N GLY A 394 -13.87 -2.72 -21.78
CA GLY A 394 -13.35 -1.46 -21.30
C GLY A 394 -12.89 -0.51 -22.41
N VAL A 395 -12.02 0.42 -22.06
CA VAL A 395 -11.38 1.30 -23.03
C VAL A 395 -10.33 0.54 -23.83
N ARG A 396 -10.23 0.86 -25.13
CA ARG A 396 -9.23 0.27 -26.01
C ARG A 396 -7.85 0.87 -25.81
N ASN A 397 -7.78 2.19 -25.76
CA ASN A 397 -6.52 2.93 -25.62
C ASN A 397 -6.27 3.19 -24.14
N LEU A 398 -5.27 2.50 -23.59
CA LEU A 398 -4.90 2.60 -22.19
C LEU A 398 -3.92 3.76 -21.96
N PRO A 399 -3.79 4.24 -20.72
CA PRO A 399 -2.76 5.22 -20.40
C PRO A 399 -1.37 4.62 -20.58
N PRO A 400 -0.32 5.45 -20.66
CA PRO A 400 1.05 4.98 -20.66
C PRO A 400 1.31 4.01 -19.52
N ALA A 401 2.04 2.93 -19.80
CA ALA A 401 2.40 1.95 -18.79
C ALA A 401 3.41 2.58 -17.80
N THR A 402 3.09 2.48 -16.53
CA THR A 402 3.95 2.96 -15.44
C THR A 402 4.93 1.85 -15.07
N PRO A 403 6.25 2.05 -15.18
CA PRO A 403 7.22 1.03 -14.79
C PRO A 403 7.24 0.81 -13.28
N ALA A 404 7.65 -0.38 -12.87
CA ALA A 404 7.88 -0.70 -11.47
C ALA A 404 9.01 0.17 -10.88
N LEU A 405 8.92 0.49 -9.59
CA LEU A 405 10.00 1.21 -8.91
C LEU A 405 11.22 0.31 -8.68
N ILE A 406 10.97 -0.94 -8.31
CA ILE A 406 11.98 -1.98 -8.12
C ILE A 406 11.50 -3.25 -8.82
N TRP A 407 12.40 -3.92 -9.50
CA TRP A 407 12.14 -5.24 -10.06
C TRP A 407 13.36 -6.15 -9.93
N TYR A 408 13.13 -7.43 -9.89
CA TYR A 408 14.19 -8.42 -9.81
C TYR A 408 13.77 -9.73 -10.47
N GLY A 409 14.73 -10.48 -10.97
CA GLY A 409 14.52 -11.79 -11.58
C GLY A 409 15.79 -12.62 -11.56
N THR A 410 15.73 -13.82 -12.13
CA THR A 410 16.86 -14.73 -12.15
C THR A 410 18.05 -14.22 -12.96
N THR A 411 17.83 -13.26 -13.87
CA THR A 411 18.86 -12.78 -14.82
C THR A 411 19.14 -11.29 -14.77
N THR A 412 18.25 -10.48 -14.17
CA THR A 412 18.39 -9.02 -14.12
C THR A 412 17.93 -8.49 -12.77
N THR A 413 18.84 -8.44 -11.82
CA THR A 413 18.53 -7.92 -10.50
C THR A 413 18.90 -6.45 -10.39
N GLN A 414 17.94 -5.58 -10.09
CA GLN A 414 18.20 -4.23 -9.61
C GLN A 414 18.58 -4.20 -8.12
N THR A 415 18.33 -5.29 -7.42
CA THR A 415 18.58 -5.41 -5.98
C THR A 415 19.36 -6.68 -5.68
N THR A 416 19.86 -6.81 -4.47
CA THR A 416 20.39 -8.10 -3.95
C THR A 416 19.28 -9.11 -3.62
N MET A 417 18.02 -8.75 -3.86
CA MET A 417 16.88 -9.63 -3.71
C MET A 417 16.87 -10.61 -4.88
N ASN A 418 16.95 -11.88 -4.59
CA ASN A 418 17.09 -12.94 -5.59
C ASN A 418 16.06 -14.09 -5.41
N ASN A 419 15.01 -13.83 -4.67
CA ASN A 419 13.97 -14.80 -4.37
C ASN A 419 12.68 -14.47 -5.11
N ASN A 420 11.86 -15.48 -5.35
CA ASN A 420 10.56 -15.32 -6.00
C ASN A 420 9.52 -14.72 -5.06
N VAL A 421 8.45 -14.21 -5.62
CA VAL A 421 7.25 -13.69 -4.95
C VAL A 421 7.51 -12.40 -4.16
N ALA A 422 7.35 -11.28 -4.86
CA ALA A 422 7.43 -9.95 -4.27
C ALA A 422 6.21 -9.66 -3.37
N ILE A 423 6.47 -9.41 -2.10
CA ILE A 423 5.46 -9.01 -1.10
C ILE A 423 5.84 -7.64 -0.55
N SER A 424 5.03 -6.63 -0.82
CA SER A 424 5.16 -5.31 -0.21
C SER A 424 4.70 -5.34 1.24
N GLY A 425 5.56 -4.92 2.14
CA GLY A 425 5.18 -4.58 3.50
C GLY A 425 4.78 -3.11 3.63
N PRO A 426 4.57 -2.62 4.86
CA PRO A 426 4.14 -1.26 5.13
C PRO A 426 5.25 -0.24 4.95
N ILE A 427 4.84 1.03 4.77
CA ILE A 427 5.74 2.18 4.84
C ILE A 427 5.68 2.76 6.25
N TYR A 428 6.83 2.95 6.88
CA TYR A 428 6.92 3.44 8.25
C TYR A 428 6.68 4.94 8.33
N SER A 429 5.85 5.34 9.28
CA SER A 429 5.67 6.74 9.67
C SER A 429 5.93 6.90 11.16
N TYR A 430 6.97 7.66 11.49
CA TYR A 430 7.36 7.86 12.87
C TYR A 430 6.36 8.73 13.64
N ASN A 431 5.75 8.17 14.68
CA ASN A 431 4.89 8.91 15.59
C ASN A 431 5.71 9.42 16.79
N ARG A 432 5.99 10.74 16.82
CA ARG A 432 6.72 11.39 17.91
C ARG A 432 6.00 11.28 19.25
N ASN A 433 4.67 11.38 19.24
CA ASN A 433 3.85 11.44 20.46
C ASN A 433 3.63 10.08 21.10
N LEU A 434 3.87 9.00 20.37
CA LEU A 434 3.75 7.65 20.90
C LEU A 434 4.86 7.35 21.89
N LYS A 435 4.51 7.07 23.11
CA LYS A 435 5.43 6.59 24.16
C LYS A 435 5.58 5.08 24.03
N SER A 436 6.65 4.64 23.41
CA SER A 436 6.92 3.23 23.17
C SER A 436 8.43 2.98 23.19
N SER A 437 8.84 1.96 23.90
CA SER A 437 10.25 1.51 23.96
C SER A 437 10.62 0.57 22.81
N VAL A 438 9.67 0.19 21.96
CA VAL A 438 9.84 -0.80 20.90
C VAL A 438 9.59 -0.24 19.50
N LYS A 439 9.13 1.02 19.40
CA LYS A 439 8.86 1.65 18.10
C LYS A 439 10.14 1.85 17.31
N PHE A 440 10.02 1.71 16.02
CA PHE A 440 11.12 1.94 15.09
C PHE A 440 11.61 3.40 15.20
N PRO A 441 12.91 3.64 14.99
CA PRO A 441 13.51 4.93 15.25
C PRO A 441 13.16 5.98 14.17
N PRO A 442 13.32 7.27 14.47
CA PRO A 442 12.88 8.36 13.59
C PRO A 442 13.61 8.42 12.25
N HIS A 443 14.84 7.95 12.17
CA HIS A 443 15.60 7.94 10.91
C HIS A 443 15.11 6.87 9.92
N LEU A 444 14.27 5.91 10.36
CA LEU A 444 13.54 5.02 9.49
C LEU A 444 12.20 5.59 9.00
N ASN A 445 11.86 6.85 9.36
CA ASN A 445 10.66 7.48 8.81
C ASN A 445 10.70 7.50 7.28
N ASN A 446 9.61 7.13 6.61
CA ASN A 446 9.50 6.86 5.18
C ASN A 446 10.26 5.60 4.70
N SER A 447 10.67 4.71 5.57
CA SER A 447 11.18 3.40 5.12
C SER A 447 10.05 2.49 4.67
N TRP A 448 10.31 1.73 3.63
CA TRP A 448 9.39 0.76 3.03
C TRP A 448 9.90 -0.66 3.26
N VAL A 449 9.06 -1.51 3.81
CA VAL A 449 9.37 -2.93 4.02
C VAL A 449 9.13 -3.70 2.73
N LEU A 450 10.14 -4.40 2.24
CA LEU A 450 10.11 -5.26 1.06
C LEU A 450 10.37 -6.69 1.50
N MET A 451 9.56 -7.63 1.05
CA MET A 451 9.66 -9.03 1.43
C MET A 451 9.65 -9.94 0.21
N THR A 452 10.36 -11.05 0.29
CA THR A 452 10.30 -12.12 -0.69
C THR A 452 9.92 -13.44 -0.03
N VAL A 453 9.15 -14.25 -0.73
CA VAL A 453 8.74 -15.60 -0.31
C VAL A 453 9.41 -16.62 -1.22
N TYR A 454 9.56 -17.86 -0.76
CA TYR A 454 10.14 -18.99 -1.52
C TYR A 454 11.60 -18.81 -1.95
N GLY A 455 12.44 -18.25 -1.08
CA GLY A 455 13.88 -18.27 -1.28
C GLY A 455 14.51 -19.61 -0.91
N SER A 456 15.60 -19.98 -1.60
CA SER A 456 16.45 -21.09 -1.20
C SER A 456 17.49 -20.63 -0.19
N PRO A 457 17.77 -21.38 0.85
CA PRO A 457 17.03 -22.53 1.36
C PRO A 457 16.03 -22.13 2.45
N SER A 458 14.75 -22.29 2.20
CA SER A 458 13.65 -22.19 3.18
C SER A 458 13.47 -20.87 3.94
N SER A 459 14.08 -19.77 3.50
CA SER A 459 13.99 -18.49 4.18
C SER A 459 13.57 -17.37 3.22
N GLY A 460 12.39 -16.85 3.42
CA GLY A 460 12.02 -15.55 2.88
C GLY A 460 12.99 -14.46 3.36
N GLN A 461 13.08 -13.39 2.65
CA GLN A 461 13.93 -12.25 2.99
C GLN A 461 13.05 -11.03 3.23
N MET A 462 13.45 -10.20 4.17
CA MET A 462 12.84 -8.91 4.41
C MET A 462 13.92 -7.84 4.40
N TYR A 463 13.61 -6.75 3.72
CA TYR A 463 14.49 -5.59 3.58
C TYR A 463 13.73 -4.33 3.98
N ILE A 464 14.45 -3.35 4.48
CA ILE A 464 13.93 -2.01 4.71
C ILE A 464 14.58 -1.06 3.72
N ALA A 465 13.83 -0.57 2.75
CA ALA A 465 14.28 0.38 1.75
C ALA A 465 13.91 1.81 2.17
N MET A 466 14.82 2.76 1.97
CA MET A 466 14.55 4.17 2.29
C MET A 466 13.94 4.87 1.08
N LEU A 467 12.77 5.47 1.28
CA LEU A 467 12.13 6.34 0.30
C LEU A 467 12.58 7.79 0.50
N ASP A 468 12.64 8.53 -0.59
CA ASP A 468 12.82 9.98 -0.51
C ASP A 468 11.66 10.62 0.25
N SER A 469 11.94 11.68 0.99
CA SER A 469 10.94 12.33 1.85
C SER A 469 9.92 13.16 1.07
N ILE A 470 10.16 13.44 -0.21
CA ILE A 470 9.34 14.30 -1.06
C ILE A 470 8.79 13.52 -2.25
N ASN A 471 9.64 12.77 -2.92
CA ASN A 471 9.35 12.10 -4.17
C ASN A 471 9.13 10.59 -3.97
N PRO A 472 8.29 9.93 -4.77
CA PRO A 472 8.04 8.50 -4.68
C PRO A 472 9.18 7.68 -5.33
N VAL A 473 10.41 7.91 -4.86
CA VAL A 473 11.62 7.26 -5.36
C VAL A 473 12.45 6.74 -4.19
N LEU A 474 13.35 5.81 -4.46
CA LEU A 474 14.29 5.32 -3.48
C LEU A 474 15.40 6.36 -3.22
N GLN A 475 15.86 6.42 -1.98
CA GLN A 475 17.09 7.11 -1.67
C GLN A 475 18.28 6.26 -2.15
N GLY A 476 19.07 6.78 -3.09
CA GLY A 476 20.17 6.05 -3.71
C GLY A 476 19.71 5.03 -4.76
N THR A 477 20.63 4.21 -5.23
CA THR A 477 20.29 3.11 -6.13
C THR A 477 19.77 1.90 -5.35
N PRO A 478 18.92 1.03 -5.94
CA PRO A 478 18.49 -0.20 -5.31
C PRO A 478 19.64 -1.09 -4.81
N GLN A 479 20.77 -1.11 -5.54
CA GLN A 479 21.98 -1.82 -5.13
C GLN A 479 22.64 -1.18 -3.90
N GLN A 480 22.69 0.14 -3.82
CA GLN A 480 23.22 0.84 -2.65
C GLN A 480 22.35 0.59 -1.42
N GLN A 481 21.05 0.52 -1.56
CA GLN A 481 20.14 0.16 -0.46
C GLN A 481 20.26 -1.30 -0.03
N GLY A 482 20.54 -2.21 -0.96
CA GLY A 482 20.80 -3.61 -0.66
C GLY A 482 22.14 -3.87 0.08
N THR A 483 23.11 -2.96 -0.04
CA THR A 483 24.45 -3.13 0.53
C THR A 483 24.80 -2.18 1.67
N ALA A 484 24.25 -0.98 1.69
CA ALA A 484 24.79 0.12 2.52
C ALA A 484 23.81 0.75 3.52
N GLY A 485 22.55 0.38 3.57
CA GLY A 485 21.59 1.04 4.46
C GLY A 485 20.34 0.25 4.75
N VAL A 486 20.26 -0.96 4.22
CA VAL A 486 19.09 -1.81 4.38
C VAL A 486 19.34 -2.81 5.50
N VAL A 487 18.52 -2.77 6.52
CA VAL A 487 18.48 -3.81 7.53
C VAL A 487 17.83 -5.03 6.90
N ARG A 488 18.56 -6.14 6.86
CA ARG A 488 18.07 -7.42 6.33
C ARG A 488 17.70 -8.34 7.47
N PHE A 489 16.52 -8.95 7.39
CA PHE A 489 16.07 -9.94 8.34
C PHE A 489 15.85 -11.29 7.64
N ASN A 490 16.22 -12.36 8.31
CA ASN A 490 15.81 -13.70 7.92
C ASN A 490 14.42 -13.96 8.51
N VAL A 491 13.46 -14.22 7.64
CA VAL A 491 12.06 -14.47 7.98
C VAL A 491 11.59 -15.76 7.31
N ARG A 492 10.57 -16.41 7.85
CA ARG A 492 10.10 -17.69 7.34
C ARG A 492 8.94 -17.49 6.38
N ASN A 493 9.22 -17.27 5.08
CA ASN A 493 8.20 -17.04 4.05
C ASN A 493 7.15 -16.00 4.50
N PRO A 494 7.50 -14.72 4.58
CA PRO A 494 6.61 -13.68 5.08
C PRO A 494 5.52 -13.38 4.05
N LEU A 495 4.26 -13.54 4.42
CA LEU A 495 3.12 -13.20 3.54
C LEU A 495 2.60 -11.80 3.78
N GLN A 496 2.76 -11.26 4.97
CA GLN A 496 2.31 -9.92 5.30
C GLN A 496 3.14 -9.34 6.44
N ALA A 497 3.32 -8.03 6.41
CA ALA A 497 3.83 -7.27 7.54
C ALA A 497 2.95 -6.03 7.78
N LYS A 498 2.84 -5.62 9.04
CA LYS A 498 2.17 -4.38 9.46
C LYS A 498 2.91 -3.75 10.63
N TYR A 499 2.98 -2.42 10.68
CA TYR A 499 3.38 -1.75 11.91
C TYR A 499 2.22 -1.82 12.91
N GLY A 500 2.54 -2.26 14.11
CA GLY A 500 1.63 -2.24 15.23
C GLY A 500 1.41 -0.82 15.76
N PRO A 501 0.35 -0.62 16.55
CA PRO A 501 0.05 0.67 17.16
C PRO A 501 1.14 1.18 18.09
N GLU A 502 1.97 0.30 18.65
CA GLU A 502 3.15 0.64 19.44
C GLU A 502 4.40 0.94 18.60
N GLY A 503 4.31 0.84 17.26
CA GLY A 503 5.39 1.15 16.33
C GLY A 503 6.42 0.03 16.12
N ALA A 504 6.17 -1.17 16.62
CA ALA A 504 6.90 -2.39 16.27
C ALA A 504 6.38 -2.99 14.96
N LEU A 505 7.17 -3.80 14.27
CA LEU A 505 6.79 -4.46 13.03
C LEU A 505 6.30 -5.88 13.29
N TYR A 506 5.08 -6.19 12.88
CA TYR A 506 4.50 -7.53 12.92
C TYR A 506 4.64 -8.21 11.58
N ILE A 507 4.95 -9.51 11.58
CA ILE A 507 5.15 -10.31 10.37
C ILE A 507 4.37 -11.61 10.52
N LEU A 508 3.54 -11.91 9.51
CA LEU A 508 2.94 -13.22 9.35
C LEU A 508 3.88 -14.09 8.54
N ASN A 509 4.38 -15.14 9.17
CA ASN A 509 5.22 -16.17 8.56
C ASN A 509 4.33 -17.35 8.13
N TYR A 510 4.41 -17.74 6.85
CA TYR A 510 3.65 -18.86 6.32
C TYR A 510 4.24 -20.21 6.71
N GLY A 511 5.53 -20.25 7.03
CA GLY A 511 6.26 -21.44 7.43
C GLY A 511 7.33 -21.89 6.43
N SER A 512 7.92 -23.07 6.64
CA SER A 512 9.18 -23.44 6.01
C SER A 512 9.05 -24.21 4.69
N THR A 513 7.86 -24.52 4.19
CA THR A 513 7.70 -25.30 2.95
C THR A 513 6.55 -24.83 2.10
N GLY A 514 6.79 -24.81 0.78
CA GLY A 514 5.86 -24.82 -0.35
C GLY A 514 4.67 -23.84 -0.32
N ALA A 515 4.27 -23.43 -1.51
CA ALA A 515 3.00 -22.74 -1.69
C ALA A 515 1.85 -23.69 -1.38
N TYR A 516 0.91 -23.28 -0.58
CA TYR A 516 -0.37 -23.98 -0.34
C TYR A 516 -0.23 -25.41 0.22
N GLY A 517 -0.72 -25.59 1.38
CA GLY A 517 -0.65 -26.83 2.12
C GLY A 517 0.08 -26.60 3.42
N SER A 518 -0.15 -27.42 4.39
CA SER A 518 0.35 -27.31 5.76
C SER A 518 1.83 -26.92 5.83
N GLY A 519 2.11 -25.62 5.64
CA GLY A 519 3.42 -25.08 5.89
C GLY A 519 3.86 -25.47 7.29
N ASN A 520 5.08 -26.01 7.42
CA ASN A 520 5.63 -26.36 8.70
C ASN A 520 5.83 -25.06 9.51
N ASN A 521 5.13 -24.95 10.62
CA ASN A 521 5.32 -23.90 11.60
C ASN A 521 4.99 -22.45 11.14
N PRO A 522 3.78 -22.19 10.60
CA PRO A 522 3.31 -20.82 10.42
C PRO A 522 3.17 -20.11 11.78
N GLY A 523 3.26 -18.79 11.77
CA GLY A 523 3.15 -18.01 13.00
C GLY A 523 3.19 -16.52 12.77
N ILE A 524 3.01 -15.75 13.84
CA ILE A 524 3.19 -14.30 13.82
C ILE A 524 4.33 -13.92 14.75
N SER A 525 5.27 -13.15 14.21
CA SER A 525 6.40 -12.59 14.93
C SER A 525 6.27 -11.07 15.03
N ARG A 526 6.88 -10.49 16.07
CA ARG A 526 7.02 -9.05 16.25
C ARG A 526 8.50 -8.68 16.27
N ILE A 527 8.88 -7.68 15.49
CA ILE A 527 10.21 -7.09 15.52
C ILE A 527 10.14 -5.77 16.29
N ASN A 528 10.87 -5.70 17.39
CA ASN A 528 11.05 -4.51 18.21
C ASN A 528 12.35 -3.81 17.82
N TYR A 529 12.35 -2.49 17.84
CA TYR A 529 13.59 -1.75 17.88
C TYR A 529 14.04 -1.60 19.34
N THR A 530 15.28 -1.99 19.65
CA THR A 530 15.88 -1.97 20.98
C THR A 530 17.13 -1.11 21.05
N GLY A 531 17.51 -0.48 19.94
CA GLY A 531 18.67 0.39 19.86
C GLY A 531 18.48 1.74 20.55
N SER A 532 19.58 2.44 20.74
CA SER A 532 19.61 3.75 21.42
C SER A 532 19.31 4.94 20.52
N CYS A 533 19.12 4.70 19.20
CA CYS A 533 18.77 5.77 18.25
C CYS A 533 17.34 6.26 18.47
N GLN A 534 17.15 7.00 19.51
CA GLN A 534 15.95 7.79 19.72
C GLN A 534 16.25 9.24 19.35
N LEU A 535 15.25 10.01 18.91
CA LEU A 535 15.42 11.45 18.92
C LEU A 535 15.92 11.78 20.33
N ALA A 536 17.16 12.22 20.46
CA ALA A 536 17.54 12.96 21.63
C ALA A 536 16.39 13.93 21.84
N ALA A 537 15.71 13.84 22.97
CA ALA A 537 14.75 14.87 23.33
C ALA A 537 15.52 16.16 23.08
N VAL A 538 15.15 16.87 21.99
CA VAL A 538 15.67 18.22 21.85
C VAL A 538 15.22 18.84 23.15
N PRO A 539 16.11 19.14 24.09
CA PRO A 539 15.68 19.82 25.27
C PRO A 539 14.95 21.02 24.69
N ILE A 540 13.64 21.10 24.94
CA ILE A 540 12.96 22.36 24.78
C ILE A 540 13.80 23.22 25.69
N ALA A 541 14.68 24.02 25.06
CA ALA A 541 15.56 24.88 25.83
C ALA A 541 14.62 25.67 26.71
N LYS A 542 14.55 25.28 27.98
CA LYS A 542 13.89 26.08 28.99
C LYS A 542 14.59 27.41 28.86
N ASN A 543 13.94 28.35 28.16
CA ASN A 543 14.29 29.76 28.17
C ASN A 543 15.79 30.03 28.43
N THR A 544 16.68 29.67 27.52
CA THR A 544 17.86 30.48 27.39
C THR A 544 17.33 31.81 26.87
N ARG A 545 17.41 32.80 27.75
CA ARG A 545 17.07 34.21 27.56
C ARG A 545 16.74 34.50 26.11
N ALA A 546 15.49 34.94 25.84
CA ALA A 546 15.16 35.55 24.58
C ALA A 546 16.30 36.51 24.24
N ALA A 547 17.21 36.08 23.37
CA ALA A 547 18.12 37.01 22.74
C ALA A 547 17.17 38.05 22.13
N ASN A 548 17.50 39.30 22.23
CA ASN A 548 16.65 40.46 21.95
C ASN A 548 16.28 40.60 20.46
N LEU A 549 15.73 39.53 19.89
CA LEU A 549 15.19 39.60 18.53
C LEU A 549 13.96 40.49 18.60
N ASN A 550 14.05 41.65 18.01
CA ASN A 550 12.98 42.62 18.01
C ASN A 550 11.94 42.25 16.94
N VAL A 551 10.91 41.50 17.34
CA VAL A 551 9.81 41.04 16.47
C VAL A 551 8.49 41.48 17.04
N SER A 552 7.74 42.25 16.26
CA SER A 552 6.36 42.66 16.58
C SER A 552 5.36 41.74 15.92
N MET A 553 4.39 41.20 16.69
CA MET A 553 3.29 40.39 16.20
C MET A 553 2.02 41.20 15.96
N PHE A 554 1.34 40.94 14.87
CA PHE A 554 0.03 41.46 14.50
C PHE A 554 -0.96 40.33 14.28
N VAL A 555 -2.22 40.64 14.18
CA VAL A 555 -3.27 39.64 13.92
C VAL A 555 -3.04 38.90 12.58
N ASP A 556 -2.51 39.64 11.60
CA ASP A 556 -2.35 39.20 10.22
C ASP A 556 -0.87 38.99 9.80
N GLY A 557 0.08 38.99 10.75
CA GLY A 557 1.49 38.84 10.40
C GLY A 557 2.46 39.21 11.49
N LEU A 558 3.72 39.41 11.10
CA LEU A 558 4.76 39.89 11.99
C LEU A 558 5.71 40.86 11.26
N VAL A 559 6.39 41.69 12.04
CA VAL A 559 7.48 42.55 11.56
C VAL A 559 8.75 42.20 12.32
N VAL A 560 9.81 41.96 11.60
CA VAL A 560 11.16 41.80 12.14
C VAL A 560 11.84 43.16 12.05
N HIS A 561 12.25 43.73 13.19
CA HIS A 561 12.89 45.03 13.28
C HIS A 561 14.43 44.93 13.36
N GLU A 562 15.00 43.91 12.69
CA GLU A 562 16.44 43.67 12.67
C GLU A 562 17.12 44.42 11.54
N GLY A 563 18.30 44.96 11.79
CA GLY A 563 19.12 45.61 10.76
C GLY A 563 19.91 44.64 9.86
N GLY A 564 19.98 43.38 10.25
CA GLY A 564 20.73 42.31 9.59
C GLY A 564 19.90 41.34 8.79
N SER A 565 20.52 40.25 8.34
CA SER A 565 19.83 39.15 7.68
C SER A 565 19.12 38.26 8.70
N HIS A 566 17.92 37.83 8.36
CA HIS A 566 17.14 36.87 9.15
C HIS A 566 16.44 35.89 8.23
N GLU A 567 16.03 34.75 8.81
CA GLU A 567 15.23 33.74 8.12
C GLU A 567 13.88 33.61 8.81
N PHE A 568 12.81 33.77 8.07
CA PHE A 568 11.44 33.54 8.54
C PHE A 568 10.93 32.20 8.01
N SER A 569 10.37 31.37 8.91
CA SER A 569 9.80 30.07 8.59
C SER A 569 8.39 29.90 9.14
N MET A 570 7.54 29.23 8.38
CA MET A 570 6.26 28.67 8.86
C MET A 570 6.40 27.17 9.04
N ILE A 571 5.99 26.67 10.19
CA ILE A 571 6.15 25.26 10.59
C ILE A 571 4.77 24.74 11.00
N ASP A 572 4.37 23.57 10.52
CA ASP A 572 3.15 22.92 10.94
C ASP A 572 3.25 22.35 12.37
N LEU A 573 2.14 21.89 12.94
CA LEU A 573 2.14 21.31 14.28
C LEU A 573 2.87 19.97 14.38
N ASN A 574 3.20 19.35 13.24
CA ASN A 574 4.01 18.13 13.17
C ASN A 574 5.52 18.45 13.14
N GLY A 575 5.88 19.74 13.10
CA GLY A 575 7.26 20.19 13.04
C GLY A 575 7.83 20.29 11.62
N HIS A 576 7.00 20.13 10.58
CA HIS A 576 7.46 20.31 9.21
C HIS A 576 7.52 21.79 8.85
N GLN A 577 8.66 22.21 8.35
CA GLN A 577 8.82 23.55 7.79
C GLN A 577 8.12 23.59 6.43
N ILE A 578 6.96 24.28 6.38
CA ILE A 578 6.15 24.39 5.17
C ILE A 578 6.54 25.57 4.29
N PHE A 579 7.30 26.51 4.84
CA PHE A 579 7.77 27.69 4.15
C PHE A 579 9.00 28.26 4.84
N THR A 580 9.92 28.80 4.06
CA THR A 580 11.03 29.63 4.55
C THR A 580 11.40 30.70 3.55
N VAL A 581 11.82 31.84 4.08
CA VAL A 581 12.32 32.96 3.29
C VAL A 581 13.36 33.73 4.08
N LYS A 582 14.38 34.22 3.38
CA LYS A 582 15.39 35.12 3.97
C LYS A 582 14.97 36.57 3.77
N GLY A 583 15.09 37.35 4.83
CA GLY A 583 14.89 38.79 4.83
C GLY A 583 16.16 39.52 5.25
N ILE A 584 16.26 40.78 4.88
CA ILE A 584 17.36 41.68 5.28
C ILE A 584 16.75 43.00 5.74
N GLY A 585 17.17 43.47 6.90
CA GLY A 585 16.64 44.67 7.49
C GLY A 585 15.21 44.51 8.02
N GLU A 586 14.55 45.64 8.27
CA GLU A 586 13.16 45.61 8.71
C GLU A 586 12.25 45.00 7.64
N THR A 587 11.59 43.91 7.99
CA THR A 587 10.75 43.16 7.03
C THR A 587 9.42 42.76 7.64
N ARG A 588 8.31 43.04 6.92
CA ARG A 588 6.96 42.62 7.28
C ARG A 588 6.53 41.37 6.53
N TYR A 589 6.11 40.35 7.27
CA TYR A 589 5.56 39.10 6.75
C TYR A 589 4.05 39.07 7.01
N SER A 590 3.24 39.17 5.96
CA SER A 590 1.77 39.09 6.03
C SER A 590 1.31 37.65 5.81
N PHE A 591 0.64 37.06 6.79
CA PHE A 591 0.16 35.68 6.73
C PHE A 591 -0.89 35.46 5.63
N PRO A 592 -1.89 36.37 5.40
CA PRO A 592 -2.82 36.25 4.30
C PRO A 592 -2.13 36.25 2.92
N LYS A 593 -1.12 37.11 2.72
CA LYS A 593 -0.38 37.17 1.46
C LYS A 593 0.42 35.90 1.24
N LEU A 594 1.10 35.39 2.28
CA LEU A 594 1.86 34.15 2.21
C LEU A 594 0.93 32.94 1.97
N SER A 595 -0.24 32.93 2.63
CA SER A 595 -1.24 31.89 2.42
C SER A 595 -1.77 31.89 0.97
N ALA A 596 -2.07 33.04 0.42
CA ALA A 596 -2.54 33.19 -0.96
C ALA A 596 -1.46 32.80 -2.00
N GLN A 597 -0.20 33.14 -1.71
CA GLN A 597 0.91 32.91 -2.64
C GLN A 597 1.41 31.46 -2.60
N PHE A 598 1.41 30.82 -1.43
CA PHE A 598 2.02 29.50 -1.21
C PHE A 598 0.99 28.41 -0.85
N GLY A 599 -0.31 28.72 -0.88
CA GLY A 599 -1.37 27.74 -0.71
C GLY A 599 -1.50 27.15 0.70
N PHE A 600 -1.15 27.91 1.75
CA PHE A 600 -1.30 27.43 3.13
C PHE A 600 -2.77 27.20 3.45
N LYS A 601 -3.07 26.05 4.02
CA LYS A 601 -4.43 25.75 4.49
C LYS A 601 -4.73 26.53 5.76
N LYS A 602 -6.02 26.81 6.01
CA LYS A 602 -6.48 27.29 7.32
C LYS A 602 -6.04 26.33 8.41
N GLY A 603 -5.50 26.84 9.48
CA GLY A 603 -4.96 25.99 10.54
C GLY A 603 -4.03 26.73 11.50
N VAL A 604 -3.42 25.96 12.38
CA VAL A 604 -2.48 26.45 13.39
C VAL A 604 -1.06 26.10 12.98
N TYR A 605 -0.16 27.09 13.07
CA TYR A 605 1.24 26.98 12.67
C TYR A 605 2.16 27.61 13.71
N LEU A 606 3.45 27.35 13.61
CA LEU A 606 4.50 28.07 14.32
C LEU A 606 5.19 29.02 13.32
N ALA A 607 5.15 30.30 13.59
CA ALA A 607 5.95 31.32 12.93
C ALA A 607 7.29 31.41 13.65
N ARG A 608 8.38 31.20 12.94
CA ARG A 608 9.76 31.23 13.48
C ARG A 608 10.60 32.24 12.71
N VAL A 609 11.28 33.10 13.44
CA VAL A 609 12.31 34.00 12.90
C VAL A 609 13.64 33.64 13.53
N GLN A 610 14.67 33.48 12.72
CA GLN A 610 16.04 33.19 13.15
C GLN A 610 17.01 34.19 12.56
N SER A 611 17.90 34.75 13.37
CA SER A 611 19.03 35.60 12.96
C SER A 611 20.28 35.25 13.79
N ASN A 612 21.38 35.96 13.56
CA ASN A 612 22.57 35.86 14.39
C ASN A 612 22.36 36.37 15.84
N GLN A 613 21.27 37.10 16.09
CA GLN A 613 20.90 37.63 17.41
C GLN A 613 19.99 36.69 18.21
N GLY A 614 19.46 35.63 17.58
CA GLY A 614 18.65 34.62 18.26
C GLY A 614 17.51 34.06 17.43
N VAL A 615 16.58 33.40 18.14
CA VAL A 615 15.40 32.76 17.55
C VAL A 615 14.15 33.24 18.25
N PHE A 616 13.17 33.71 17.47
CA PHE A 616 11.81 33.99 17.91
C PHE A 616 10.87 32.91 17.36
N THR A 617 9.96 32.40 18.17
CA THR A 617 8.94 31.43 17.72
C THR A 617 7.61 31.73 18.39
N ARG A 618 6.54 31.79 17.59
CA ARG A 618 5.18 32.06 18.07
C ARG A 618 4.16 31.18 17.35
N LYS A 619 3.16 30.70 18.10
CA LYS A 619 1.99 30.03 17.55
C LYS A 619 1.09 31.06 16.87
N VAL A 620 0.67 30.77 15.61
CA VAL A 620 -0.19 31.63 14.81
C VAL A 620 -1.34 30.81 14.21
N SER A 621 -2.48 31.45 14.01
CA SER A 621 -3.63 30.82 13.37
C SER A 621 -3.88 31.49 12.02
N LEU A 622 -3.92 30.71 10.94
CA LEU A 622 -4.37 31.17 9.62
C LEU A 622 -5.88 30.89 9.53
N LEU A 623 -6.71 31.93 9.39
CA LEU A 623 -8.17 31.85 9.40
C LEU A 623 -8.75 31.67 7.99
#